data_87e75a70fab3f6946a40e85e814d7e5b
#
_entry.id   87e75a70fab3f6946a40e85e814d7e5b
#
_cell.length_a   1.000
_cell.length_b   1.000
_cell.length_c   1.000
_cell.angle_alpha   90.00
_cell.angle_beta   90.00
_cell.angle_gamma   90.00
#
_symmetry.space_group_name_H-M   'P 1'
#
loop_
_entity.id
_entity.type
_entity.pdbx_description
1 polymer ?
#
loop_
_entity_poly.entity_id
_entity_poly.type
_entity_poly.pdbx_seq_one_letter_code
_entity_poly.pdbx_strand_id
1 'polypeptide(L)'
;MTHPHCFKSARSAALRKSDLVMLIGTPLDFRLKYGQEDWNPEAKLIQIENDPSELNHNRQADIAMVADARMVLEALSEGLQGIRYDDWLSEIRQQEDRKNAELEQWKQLPDVPLNHFRFGAVLNDVIDENTIVIGDGGDIVSACAKVIDITSPGQWLDPGPLGCLGVGMPFALAAKHLYPKKRVLVIXARAGHQWRWIIWTERL
;
A
#
# COMPACT_ATOMS: atom_id res chain seq x y z
N MET A 1 6.19 1.99 -6.45
CA MET A 1 6.92 0.75 -6.16
C MET A 1 7.04 -0.04 -7.46
N THR A 2 8.26 -0.14 -7.97
CA THR A 2 8.52 -0.60 -9.35
C THR A 2 9.28 -1.94 -9.41
N HIS A 3 9.58 -2.56 -8.26
CA HIS A 3 10.31 -3.83 -8.26
C HIS A 3 9.45 -4.93 -8.91
N PRO A 4 10.03 -5.79 -9.79
CA PRO A 4 9.27 -6.83 -10.50
C PRO A 4 8.55 -7.83 -9.58
N HIS A 5 8.97 -7.99 -8.34
CA HIS A 5 8.31 -8.86 -7.36
C HIS A 5 7.37 -8.11 -6.40
N CYS A 6 7.01 -6.87 -6.72
CA CYS A 6 6.02 -6.13 -5.95
C CYS A 6 4.62 -6.39 -6.55
N PHE A 7 3.86 -7.27 -5.91
CA PHE A 7 2.53 -7.69 -6.35
C PHE A 7 1.46 -7.02 -5.47
N LYS A 8 0.89 -5.92 -5.94
CA LYS A 8 -0.13 -5.16 -5.20
C LYS A 8 -1.51 -5.81 -5.30
N SER A 9 -1.85 -6.28 -6.50
CA SER A 9 -3.20 -6.75 -6.83
C SER A 9 -3.39 -8.22 -6.54
N ALA A 10 -2.32 -9.03 -6.56
CA ALA A 10 -2.37 -10.48 -6.35
C ALA A 10 -2.34 -10.89 -4.87
N ARG A 11 -2.27 -9.96 -3.91
CA ARG A 11 -2.06 -10.26 -2.49
C ARG A 11 -3.00 -11.34 -1.95
N SER A 12 -4.31 -11.22 -2.19
CA SER A 12 -5.28 -12.20 -1.67
C SER A 12 -5.09 -13.59 -2.29
N ALA A 13 -4.71 -13.65 -3.57
CA ALA A 13 -4.44 -14.93 -4.22
C ALA A 13 -3.18 -15.56 -3.63
N ALA A 14 -2.15 -14.77 -3.39
CA ALA A 14 -0.91 -15.24 -2.77
C ALA A 14 -1.19 -15.79 -1.36
N LEU A 15 -1.91 -15.05 -0.52
CA LEU A 15 -2.22 -15.48 0.85
C LEU A 15 -3.01 -16.79 0.90
N ARG A 16 -3.94 -16.99 -0.05
CA ARG A 16 -4.73 -18.24 -0.10
C ARG A 16 -3.91 -19.46 -0.49
N LYS A 17 -2.79 -19.26 -1.17
CA LYS A 17 -2.00 -20.37 -1.72
C LYS A 17 -0.65 -20.56 -1.06
N SER A 18 -0.15 -19.55 -0.34
CA SER A 18 1.16 -19.64 0.32
C SER A 18 1.15 -20.72 1.40
N ASP A 19 2.22 -21.47 1.47
CA ASP A 19 2.51 -22.38 2.58
C ASP A 19 3.30 -21.67 3.69
N LEU A 20 3.91 -20.52 3.37
CA LEU A 20 4.65 -19.70 4.32
C LEU A 20 4.37 -18.23 4.05
N VAL A 21 4.02 -17.50 5.09
CA VAL A 21 3.87 -16.03 5.03
C VAL A 21 4.82 -15.40 6.03
N MET A 22 5.57 -14.41 5.57
CA MET A 22 6.45 -13.63 6.43
C MET A 22 5.92 -12.21 6.52
N LEU A 23 5.56 -11.78 7.71
CA LEU A 23 5.16 -10.39 7.99
C LEU A 23 6.37 -9.65 8.57
N ILE A 24 6.76 -8.57 7.92
CA ILE A 24 7.92 -7.80 8.32
C ILE A 24 7.50 -6.35 8.54
N GLY A 25 7.48 -5.91 9.78
CA GLY A 25 7.13 -4.53 10.15
C GLY A 25 5.73 -4.13 9.71
N THR A 26 4.78 -5.07 9.74
CA THR A 26 3.40 -4.77 9.37
C THR A 26 2.43 -5.46 10.32
N PRO A 27 1.49 -4.73 10.92
CA PRO A 27 0.55 -5.35 11.85
C PRO A 27 -0.41 -6.30 11.16
N LEU A 28 -0.75 -7.39 11.85
CA LEU A 28 -1.72 -8.39 11.38
C LEU A 28 -3.13 -7.94 11.77
N ASP A 29 -3.67 -6.98 11.02
CA ASP A 29 -4.94 -6.33 11.32
C ASP A 29 -6.00 -6.61 10.23
N PHE A 30 -7.07 -5.81 10.23
CA PHE A 30 -8.19 -5.94 9.29
C PHE A 30 -7.75 -5.91 7.82
N ARG A 31 -6.66 -5.22 7.48
CA ARG A 31 -6.14 -5.12 6.09
C ARG A 31 -5.66 -6.48 5.58
N LEU A 32 -5.25 -7.35 6.50
CA LEU A 32 -4.81 -8.71 6.21
C LEU A 32 -5.81 -9.75 6.73
N LYS A 33 -7.06 -9.33 6.99
CA LYS A 33 -8.14 -10.21 7.48
C LYS A 33 -7.74 -10.93 8.77
N TYR A 34 -6.93 -10.28 9.59
CA TYR A 34 -6.47 -10.82 10.88
C TYR A 34 -5.72 -12.16 10.76
N GLY A 35 -5.20 -12.49 9.56
CA GLY A 35 -4.53 -13.76 9.33
C GLY A 35 -5.47 -14.96 9.27
N GLN A 36 -6.76 -14.74 9.01
CA GLN A 36 -7.81 -15.77 9.04
C GLN A 36 -8.45 -15.93 7.67
N GLU A 37 -9.50 -15.14 7.37
CA GLU A 37 -10.18 -15.19 6.08
C GLU A 37 -9.22 -14.91 4.92
N ASP A 38 -9.38 -15.61 3.83
CA ASP A 38 -8.56 -15.46 2.62
C ASP A 38 -7.09 -15.90 2.79
N TRP A 39 -6.76 -16.57 3.89
CA TRP A 39 -5.44 -17.16 4.07
C TRP A 39 -5.53 -18.68 3.91
N ASN A 40 -4.43 -19.31 3.46
CA ASN A 40 -4.30 -20.76 3.59
C ASN A 40 -4.26 -21.09 5.09
N PRO A 41 -5.20 -21.91 5.62
CA PRO A 41 -5.22 -22.20 7.05
C PRO A 41 -3.99 -22.97 7.52
N GLU A 42 -3.33 -23.69 6.61
CA GLU A 42 -2.13 -24.49 6.92
C GLU A 42 -0.84 -23.68 6.77
N ALA A 43 -0.92 -22.42 6.29
CA ALA A 43 0.27 -21.59 6.09
C ALA A 43 0.98 -21.34 7.41
N LYS A 44 2.30 -21.52 7.40
CA LYS A 44 3.17 -21.12 8.50
C LYS A 44 3.30 -19.60 8.51
N LEU A 45 3.40 -19.02 9.70
CA LEU A 45 3.53 -17.57 9.87
C LEU A 45 4.85 -17.25 10.57
N ILE A 46 5.66 -16.44 9.93
CA ILE A 46 6.82 -15.80 10.55
C ILE A 46 6.47 -14.33 10.75
N GLN A 47 6.62 -13.81 11.96
CA GLN A 47 6.32 -12.43 12.26
C GLN A 47 7.59 -11.76 12.81
N ILE A 48 7.98 -10.65 12.16
CA ILE A 48 9.18 -9.88 12.51
C ILE A 48 8.73 -8.45 12.79
N GLU A 49 8.96 -8.00 14.01
CA GLU A 49 8.49 -6.70 14.45
C GLU A 49 9.47 -6.13 15.49
N ASN A 50 9.68 -4.82 15.48
CA ASN A 50 10.55 -4.19 16.47
C ASN A 50 9.79 -3.88 17.78
N ASP A 51 8.46 -3.88 17.77
CA ASP A 51 7.65 -3.72 18.97
C ASP A 51 7.11 -5.10 19.39
N PRO A 52 7.57 -5.64 20.54
CA PRO A 52 7.10 -6.96 20.97
C PRO A 52 5.59 -7.03 21.23
N SER A 53 4.93 -5.90 21.48
CA SER A 53 3.48 -5.91 21.71
C SER A 53 2.67 -6.18 20.45
N GLU A 54 3.27 -6.04 19.28
CA GLU A 54 2.61 -6.32 17.99
C GLU A 54 2.71 -7.80 17.59
N LEU A 55 3.55 -8.58 18.27
CA LEU A 55 3.73 -10.00 17.93
C LEU A 55 2.54 -10.83 18.42
N ASN A 56 2.16 -11.80 17.62
CA ASN A 56 1.12 -12.78 17.94
C ASN A 56 -0.29 -12.20 18.10
N HIS A 57 -0.52 -10.96 17.68
CA HIS A 57 -1.86 -10.40 17.61
C HIS A 57 -2.68 -11.13 16.54
N ASN A 58 -3.90 -11.50 16.88
CA ASN A 58 -4.91 -12.07 15.99
C ASN A 58 -4.61 -13.48 15.45
N ARG A 59 -3.36 -13.87 15.30
CA ARG A 59 -2.94 -15.23 14.93
C ARG A 59 -1.58 -15.50 15.55
N GLN A 60 -1.43 -16.66 16.16
CA GLN A 60 -0.15 -17.11 16.73
C GLN A 60 0.84 -17.38 15.58
N ALA A 61 2.00 -16.78 15.66
CA ALA A 61 3.07 -17.03 14.68
C ALA A 61 3.81 -18.34 15.04
N ASP A 62 4.23 -19.08 14.01
CA ASP A 62 5.12 -20.24 14.20
C ASP A 62 6.51 -19.77 14.64
N ILE A 63 6.95 -18.63 14.10
CA ILE A 63 8.18 -17.94 14.53
C ILE A 63 7.85 -16.47 14.74
N ALA A 64 8.03 -15.99 15.97
CA ALA A 64 7.86 -14.58 16.33
C ALA A 64 9.23 -14.01 16.73
N MET A 65 9.64 -12.93 16.11
CA MET A 65 10.97 -12.38 16.27
C MET A 65 10.92 -10.88 16.53
N VAL A 66 11.47 -10.44 17.68
CA VAL A 66 11.68 -9.01 17.95
C VAL A 66 12.99 -8.61 17.27
N ALA A 67 12.91 -7.87 16.16
CA ALA A 67 14.10 -7.52 15.40
C ALA A 67 13.84 -6.36 14.46
N ASP A 68 14.90 -5.65 14.11
CA ASP A 68 14.85 -4.65 13.05
C ASP A 68 14.70 -5.34 11.70
N ALA A 69 13.70 -4.90 10.91
CA ALA A 69 13.36 -5.47 9.61
C ALA A 69 14.55 -5.50 8.64
N ARG A 70 15.35 -4.42 8.64
CA ARG A 70 16.51 -4.33 7.75
C ARG A 70 17.55 -5.41 8.07
N MET A 71 17.87 -5.58 9.36
CA MET A 71 18.87 -6.58 9.78
C MET A 71 18.44 -8.00 9.39
N VAL A 72 17.15 -8.30 9.57
CA VAL A 72 16.64 -9.63 9.21
C VAL A 72 16.68 -9.82 7.69
N LEU A 73 16.27 -8.81 6.91
CA LEU A 73 16.29 -8.89 5.45
C LEU A 73 17.71 -9.04 4.90
N GLU A 74 18.70 -8.37 5.49
CA GLU A 74 20.10 -8.52 5.11
C GLU A 74 20.57 -9.95 5.37
N ALA A 75 20.31 -10.48 6.56
CA ALA A 75 20.70 -11.86 6.92
C ALA A 75 20.01 -12.89 6.01
N LEU A 76 18.71 -12.70 5.73
CA LEU A 76 17.97 -13.59 4.82
C LEU A 76 18.55 -13.53 3.40
N SER A 77 18.88 -12.33 2.93
CA SER A 77 19.45 -12.14 1.60
C SER A 77 20.79 -12.89 1.45
N GLU A 78 21.59 -12.91 2.50
CA GLU A 78 22.86 -13.68 2.52
C GLU A 78 22.61 -15.19 2.58
N GLY A 79 21.67 -15.62 3.43
CA GLY A 79 21.41 -17.03 3.69
C GLY A 79 20.62 -17.75 2.60
N LEU A 80 19.84 -17.02 1.79
CA LEU A 80 18.95 -17.61 0.80
C LEU A 80 19.43 -17.43 -0.65
N GLN A 81 20.70 -17.13 -0.84
CA GLN A 81 21.26 -16.95 -2.18
C GLN A 81 21.08 -18.21 -3.04
N GLY A 82 20.67 -18.01 -4.27
CA GLY A 82 20.51 -19.09 -5.24
C GLY A 82 19.17 -19.84 -5.17
N ILE A 83 18.35 -19.59 -4.16
CA ILE A 83 17.03 -20.21 -4.06
C ILE A 83 16.09 -19.51 -5.03
N ARG A 84 15.35 -20.27 -5.81
CA ARG A 84 14.43 -19.75 -6.83
C ARG A 84 13.04 -20.38 -6.67
N TYR A 85 12.03 -19.58 -6.94
CA TYR A 85 10.63 -19.99 -6.88
C TYR A 85 9.92 -19.56 -8.18
N ASP A 86 10.49 -19.95 -9.31
CA ASP A 86 10.04 -19.45 -10.63
C ASP A 86 8.58 -19.81 -10.94
N ASP A 87 8.15 -21.03 -10.62
CA ASP A 87 6.75 -21.45 -10.82
C ASP A 87 5.80 -20.63 -9.97
N TRP A 88 6.14 -20.42 -8.69
CA TRP A 88 5.36 -19.60 -7.78
C TRP A 88 5.27 -18.15 -8.26
N LEU A 89 6.40 -17.58 -8.65
CA LEU A 89 6.43 -16.21 -9.16
C LEU A 89 5.60 -16.06 -10.44
N SER A 90 5.67 -17.06 -11.33
CA SER A 90 4.88 -17.08 -12.56
C SER A 90 3.38 -17.10 -12.25
N GLU A 91 2.96 -17.94 -11.30
CA GLU A 91 1.56 -18.05 -10.90
C GLU A 91 1.04 -16.73 -10.32
N ILE A 92 1.81 -16.12 -9.42
CA ILE A 92 1.40 -14.85 -8.81
C ILE A 92 1.38 -13.72 -9.85
N ARG A 93 2.34 -13.72 -10.79
CA ARG A 93 2.37 -12.77 -11.91
C ARG A 93 1.08 -12.84 -12.73
N GLN A 94 0.63 -14.03 -13.07
CA GLN A 94 -0.62 -14.21 -13.83
C GLN A 94 -1.81 -13.60 -13.08
N GLN A 95 -1.88 -13.80 -11.76
CA GLN A 95 -2.95 -13.20 -10.95
C GLN A 95 -2.86 -11.67 -10.92
N GLU A 96 -1.64 -11.15 -10.79
CA GLU A 96 -1.38 -9.70 -10.81
C GLU A 96 -1.81 -9.10 -12.15
N ASP A 97 -1.40 -9.71 -13.25
CA ASP A 97 -1.70 -9.22 -14.61
C ASP A 97 -3.20 -9.22 -14.88
N ARG A 98 -3.91 -10.28 -14.46
CA ARG A 98 -5.36 -10.35 -14.57
C ARG A 98 -6.04 -9.21 -13.81
N LYS A 99 -5.63 -8.99 -12.57
CA LYS A 99 -6.20 -7.92 -11.74
C LYS A 99 -5.85 -6.53 -12.27
N ASN A 100 -4.67 -6.37 -12.81
CA ASN A 100 -4.27 -5.11 -13.42
C ASN A 100 -5.07 -4.84 -14.70
N ALA A 101 -5.37 -5.87 -15.50
CA ALA A 101 -6.23 -5.72 -16.68
C ALA A 101 -7.67 -5.27 -16.29
N GLU A 102 -8.22 -5.83 -15.20
CA GLU A 102 -9.50 -5.36 -14.65
C GLU A 102 -9.40 -3.88 -14.23
N LEU A 103 -8.32 -3.51 -13.55
CA LEU A 103 -8.09 -2.14 -13.09
C LEU A 103 -8.00 -1.17 -14.28
N GLU A 104 -7.33 -1.58 -15.38
CA GLU A 104 -7.26 -0.76 -16.60
C GLU A 104 -8.64 -0.49 -17.19
N GLN A 105 -9.54 -1.48 -17.15
CA GLN A 105 -10.93 -1.27 -17.58
C GLN A 105 -11.63 -0.23 -16.71
N TRP A 106 -11.43 -0.28 -15.38
CA TRP A 106 -12.02 0.69 -14.46
C TRP A 106 -11.51 2.12 -14.70
N LYS A 107 -10.25 2.28 -15.11
CA LYS A 107 -9.69 3.58 -15.46
C LYS A 107 -10.35 4.19 -16.70
N GLN A 108 -10.98 3.37 -17.55
CA GLN A 108 -11.64 3.81 -18.77
C GLN A 108 -13.15 4.07 -18.60
N LEU A 109 -13.71 3.86 -17.41
CA LEU A 109 -15.13 4.06 -17.17
C LEU A 109 -15.53 5.54 -17.38
N PRO A 110 -16.81 5.81 -17.71
CA PRO A 110 -17.28 7.17 -17.99
C PRO A 110 -17.00 8.18 -16.88
N ASP A 111 -16.88 9.43 -17.28
CA ASP A 111 -16.49 10.52 -16.39
C ASP A 111 -17.62 11.06 -15.52
N VAL A 112 -18.87 10.67 -15.77
CA VAL A 112 -20.01 11.25 -15.03
C VAL A 112 -20.88 10.13 -14.45
N PRO A 113 -20.91 9.98 -13.10
CA PRO A 113 -20.04 10.65 -12.12
C PRO A 113 -18.58 10.21 -12.25
N LEU A 114 -17.65 11.07 -11.89
CA LEU A 114 -16.21 10.80 -12.03
C LEU A 114 -15.79 9.55 -11.24
N ASN A 115 -15.20 8.61 -11.96
CA ASN A 115 -14.70 7.37 -11.36
C ASN A 115 -13.39 7.63 -10.61
N HIS A 116 -13.29 7.12 -9.38
CA HIS A 116 -12.12 7.33 -8.51
C HIS A 116 -10.82 6.77 -9.10
N PHE A 117 -10.88 5.63 -9.80
CA PHE A 117 -9.69 5.03 -10.44
C PHE A 117 -9.21 5.89 -11.60
N ARG A 118 -10.15 6.38 -12.41
CA ARG A 118 -9.82 7.30 -13.50
C ARG A 118 -9.23 8.60 -12.96
N PHE A 119 -9.82 9.15 -11.90
CA PHE A 119 -9.29 10.34 -11.25
C PHE A 119 -7.84 10.13 -10.81
N GLY A 120 -7.57 9.03 -10.07
CA GLY A 120 -6.23 8.71 -9.61
C GLY A 120 -5.25 8.48 -10.76
N ALA A 121 -5.70 7.86 -11.86
CA ALA A 121 -4.85 7.62 -13.03
C ALA A 121 -4.42 8.94 -13.70
N VAL A 122 -5.37 9.89 -13.84
CA VAL A 122 -5.06 11.21 -14.42
C VAL A 122 -4.06 11.98 -13.55
N LEU A 123 -4.10 11.78 -12.22
CA LEU A 123 -3.13 12.44 -11.34
C LEU A 123 -1.68 12.04 -11.64
N ASN A 124 -1.45 10.86 -12.21
CA ASN A 124 -0.09 10.45 -12.60
C ASN A 124 0.54 11.39 -13.64
N ASP A 125 -0.27 12.10 -14.42
CA ASP A 125 0.24 13.07 -15.40
C ASP A 125 0.84 14.31 -14.71
N VAL A 126 0.48 14.55 -13.46
CA VAL A 126 0.94 15.73 -12.70
C VAL A 126 1.84 15.37 -11.50
N ILE A 127 1.88 14.13 -11.11
CA ILE A 127 2.71 13.65 -10.00
C ILE A 127 4.10 13.29 -10.56
N ASP A 128 5.14 13.79 -9.90
CA ASP A 128 6.53 13.46 -10.21
C ASP A 128 7.29 13.17 -8.90
N GLU A 129 8.57 12.95 -8.98
CA GLU A 129 9.44 12.67 -7.82
C GLU A 129 9.49 13.81 -6.80
N ASN A 130 9.09 15.01 -7.20
CA ASN A 130 9.04 16.19 -6.33
C ASN A 130 7.66 16.44 -5.74
N THR A 131 6.73 15.50 -5.89
CA THR A 131 5.37 15.62 -5.39
C THR A 131 5.17 14.70 -4.17
N ILE A 132 4.71 15.26 -3.05
CA ILE A 132 4.23 14.50 -1.89
C ILE A 132 2.72 14.39 -2.01
N VAL A 133 2.20 13.17 -2.03
CA VAL A 133 0.77 12.91 -2.17
C VAL A 133 0.22 12.52 -0.79
N ILE A 134 -0.85 13.17 -0.38
CA ILE A 134 -1.48 12.93 0.92
C ILE A 134 -2.92 12.48 0.70
N GLY A 135 -3.22 11.27 1.15
CA GLY A 135 -4.57 10.73 1.10
C GLY A 135 -5.31 10.99 2.41
N ASP A 136 -6.49 11.61 2.33
CA ASP A 136 -7.30 11.88 3.52
C ASP A 136 -8.74 11.39 3.30
N GLY A 137 -9.01 10.24 3.83
CA GLY A 137 -10.36 9.68 3.91
C GLY A 137 -10.79 8.75 2.81
N GLY A 138 -11.49 7.77 3.19
CA GLY A 138 -12.43 6.92 2.47
C GLY A 138 -12.00 6.25 1.16
N ASP A 139 -13.01 5.96 0.37
CA ASP A 139 -12.89 5.14 -0.85
C ASP A 139 -11.98 5.75 -1.92
N ILE A 140 -11.95 7.09 -2.01
CA ILE A 140 -11.10 7.79 -2.98
C ILE A 140 -9.62 7.49 -2.72
N VAL A 141 -9.21 7.49 -1.45
CA VAL A 141 -7.82 7.22 -1.07
C VAL A 141 -7.47 5.77 -1.44
N SER A 142 -8.37 4.84 -1.12
CA SER A 142 -8.18 3.41 -1.46
C SER A 142 -8.07 3.18 -2.96
N ALA A 143 -8.87 3.87 -3.75
CA ALA A 143 -8.82 3.78 -5.22
C ALA A 143 -7.54 4.41 -5.77
N CYS A 144 -7.21 5.61 -5.31
CA CYS A 144 -6.02 6.34 -5.76
C CYS A 144 -4.73 5.59 -5.40
N ALA A 145 -4.67 4.99 -4.21
CA ALA A 145 -3.50 4.19 -3.79
C ALA A 145 -3.21 3.00 -4.71
N LYS A 146 -4.23 2.50 -5.42
CA LYS A 146 -4.05 1.39 -6.37
C LYS A 146 -3.48 1.85 -7.71
N VAL A 147 -3.77 3.09 -8.11
CA VAL A 147 -3.48 3.58 -9.48
C VAL A 147 -2.40 4.66 -9.53
N ILE A 148 -2.17 5.36 -8.44
CA ILE A 148 -1.09 6.36 -8.38
C ILE A 148 0.26 5.65 -8.26
N ASP A 149 1.20 6.06 -9.11
CA ASP A 149 2.54 5.50 -9.13
C ASP A 149 3.45 6.25 -8.15
N ILE A 150 3.81 5.56 -7.07
CA ILE A 150 4.73 6.06 -6.05
C ILE A 150 6.12 5.54 -6.37
N THR A 151 7.04 6.45 -6.63
CA THR A 151 8.38 6.12 -7.12
C THR A 151 9.48 6.31 -6.08
N SER A 152 9.19 7.00 -4.96
CA SER A 152 10.20 7.26 -3.94
C SER A 152 9.63 7.12 -2.52
N PRO A 153 10.48 6.75 -1.55
CA PRO A 153 10.06 6.68 -0.14
C PRO A 153 9.57 8.03 0.36
N GLY A 154 8.50 8.02 1.17
CA GLY A 154 7.92 9.23 1.73
C GLY A 154 7.08 10.06 0.77
N GLN A 155 6.87 9.59 -0.45
CA GLN A 155 6.05 10.30 -1.44
C GLN A 155 4.55 10.16 -1.18
N TRP A 156 4.12 9.11 -0.46
CA TRP A 156 2.71 8.89 -0.09
C TRP A 156 2.56 8.95 1.42
N LEU A 157 1.59 9.75 1.89
CA LEU A 157 1.21 9.84 3.30
C LEU A 157 -0.30 9.61 3.41
N ASP A 158 -0.72 8.92 4.46
CA ASP A 158 -2.14 8.75 4.78
C ASP A 158 -2.28 8.49 6.30
N PRO A 159 -3.50 8.38 6.83
CA PRO A 159 -3.67 8.20 8.28
C PRO A 159 -3.29 6.80 8.80
N GLY A 160 -2.78 5.93 7.94
CA GLY A 160 -2.37 4.59 8.32
C GLY A 160 -3.54 3.73 8.79
N PRO A 161 -3.27 2.70 9.62
CA PRO A 161 -4.30 1.73 10.00
C PRO A 161 -5.44 2.30 10.85
N LEU A 162 -5.22 3.42 11.52
CA LEU A 162 -6.27 4.06 12.32
C LEU A 162 -7.35 4.72 11.46
N GLY A 163 -7.02 5.12 10.24
CA GLY A 163 -7.99 5.65 9.27
C GLY A 163 -8.63 6.98 9.68
N CYS A 164 -7.97 7.75 10.53
CA CYS A 164 -8.52 9.02 11.04
C CYS A 164 -8.67 10.04 9.91
N LEU A 165 -9.84 10.64 9.80
CA LEU A 165 -10.10 11.69 8.81
C LEU A 165 -9.59 13.04 9.33
N GLY A 166 -9.24 13.93 8.40
CA GLY A 166 -8.80 15.29 8.72
C GLY A 166 -7.29 15.46 8.80
N VAL A 167 -6.54 14.41 8.44
CA VAL A 167 -5.06 14.49 8.46
C VAL A 167 -4.49 15.26 7.27
N GLY A 168 -5.26 15.43 6.20
CA GLY A 168 -4.76 15.99 4.95
C GLY A 168 -4.12 17.36 5.10
N MET A 169 -4.84 18.30 5.70
CA MET A 169 -4.33 19.66 5.87
C MET A 169 -3.15 19.75 6.84
N PRO A 170 -3.23 19.18 8.06
CA PRO A 170 -2.06 19.21 8.94
C PRO A 170 -0.83 18.53 8.34
N PHE A 171 -1.00 17.40 7.67
CA PHE A 171 0.13 16.73 6.99
C PHE A 171 0.68 17.61 5.86
N ALA A 172 -0.19 18.29 5.11
CA ALA A 172 0.24 19.17 4.02
C ALA A 172 1.06 20.34 4.55
N LEU A 173 0.61 20.97 5.64
CA LEU A 173 1.35 22.06 6.26
C LEU A 173 2.72 21.59 6.75
N ALA A 174 2.76 20.45 7.42
CA ALA A 174 4.02 19.88 7.91
C ALA A 174 4.96 19.52 6.74
N ALA A 175 4.41 18.85 5.71
CA ALA A 175 5.20 18.47 4.54
C ALA A 175 5.76 19.71 3.83
N LYS A 176 4.95 20.76 3.66
CA LYS A 176 5.37 21.98 3.00
C LYS A 176 6.40 22.75 3.82
N HIS A 177 6.27 22.74 5.15
CA HIS A 177 7.26 23.34 6.05
C HIS A 177 8.61 22.63 5.98
N LEU A 178 8.59 21.28 5.98
CA LEU A 178 9.82 20.48 5.96
C LEU A 178 10.46 20.43 4.56
N TYR A 179 9.64 20.45 3.52
CA TYR A 179 10.10 20.31 2.13
C TYR A 179 9.53 21.45 1.28
N PRO A 180 9.98 22.71 1.52
CA PRO A 180 9.37 23.89 0.85
C PRO A 180 9.44 23.87 -0.66
N LYS A 181 10.39 23.13 -1.25
CA LYS A 181 10.54 23.02 -2.69
C LYS A 181 9.66 21.95 -3.33
N LYS A 182 9.15 20.99 -2.52
CA LYS A 182 8.28 19.94 -3.06
C LYS A 182 6.85 20.44 -3.25
N ARG A 183 6.18 19.92 -4.25
CA ARG A 183 4.73 20.10 -4.40
C ARG A 183 4.04 19.19 -3.39
N VAL A 184 2.91 19.64 -2.87
CA VAL A 184 2.10 18.83 -1.95
C VAL A 184 0.69 18.74 -2.53
N LEU A 185 0.23 17.53 -2.78
CA LEU A 185 -1.08 17.21 -3.33
C LEU A 185 -1.92 16.51 -2.27
N VAL A 186 -3.07 17.07 -1.90
CA VAL A 186 -3.99 16.43 -0.93
C VAL A 186 -5.20 15.90 -1.70
N ILE A 187 -5.47 14.64 -1.47
CA ILE A 187 -6.68 14.00 -2.01
C ILE A 187 -7.67 13.81 -0.86
N UNK A 188 -8.58 14.49 -0.71
CA UNK A 188 -9.38 14.48 0.30
C UNK A 188 -10.64 14.19 -0.17
N ALA A 189 -11.32 13.43 0.44
CA ALA A 189 -12.78 13.24 0.28
C ALA A 189 -13.56 13.94 1.40
N ARG A 190 -14.59 14.66 1.02
CA ARG A 190 -15.48 15.30 2.00
C ARG A 190 -16.74 14.45 2.18
N ALA A 191 -17.18 14.26 3.40
CA ALA A 191 -18.44 13.58 3.70
C ALA A 191 -19.63 14.38 3.12
N GLY A 192 -20.50 13.72 2.37
CA GLY A 192 -21.68 14.33 1.74
C GLY A 192 -21.72 14.13 0.23
N HIS A 193 -22.84 14.44 -0.39
CA HIS A 193 -23.10 14.15 -1.81
C HIS A 193 -22.35 15.05 -2.81
N GLN A 194 -21.50 15.95 -2.35
CA GLN A 194 -20.71 16.81 -3.22
C GLN A 194 -19.22 16.57 -3.02
N TRP A 195 -18.61 15.95 -3.99
CA TRP A 195 -17.19 15.71 -4.03
C TRP A 195 -16.46 17.01 -4.36
N ARG A 196 -15.69 17.54 -3.43
CA ARG A 196 -14.79 18.66 -3.70
C ARG A 196 -13.36 18.21 -3.49
N TRP A 197 -12.59 18.36 -4.54
CA TRP A 197 -11.18 18.04 -4.56
C TRP A 197 -10.38 19.25 -4.13
N ILE A 198 -9.46 19.11 -3.22
CA ILE A 198 -8.52 20.17 -2.89
C ILE A 198 -7.16 19.74 -3.45
N ILE A 199 -6.82 20.32 -4.58
CA ILE A 199 -5.47 20.22 -5.12
C ILE A 199 -4.76 21.48 -4.66
N TRP A 200 -3.79 21.35 -3.81
CA TRP A 200 -3.01 22.48 -3.37
C TRP A 200 -1.65 22.44 -4.04
N THR A 201 -1.47 23.31 -5.02
CA THR A 201 -0.19 23.50 -5.69
C THR A 201 0.23 24.95 -5.55
N GLU A 202 1.39 25.17 -5.02
CA GLU A 202 2.21 26.37 -5.04
C GLU A 202 2.01 27.43 -3.95
N ARG A 203 3.17 27.89 -3.54
CA ARG A 203 3.57 29.09 -2.81
C ARG A 203 2.74 29.51 -1.59
N LEU A 204 3.25 29.18 -0.42
CA LEU A 204 3.16 30.08 0.72
C LEU A 204 4.30 31.08 0.59
#